data_6461ada7b180fcb0d66bedcd64548ac0
#
_entry.id   6461ada7b180fcb0d66bedcd64548ac0
#
_cell.length_a   1.000
_cell.length_b   1.000
_cell.length_c   1.000
_cell.angle_alpha   90.00
_cell.angle_beta   90.00
_cell.angle_gamma   90.00
#
_symmetry.space_group_name_H-M   'P 1'
#
loop_
_entity.id
_entity.type
_entity.pdbx_description
1 polymer ?
#
loop_
_entity_poly.entity_id
_entity_poly.type
_entity_poly.pdbx_seq_one_letter_code
_entity_poly.pdbx_strand_id
1 'polypeptide(L)'
;MRDVTVTGLDKAFGAHPVLAGLDLEVPAGSLTAILGPSGSGKTTLLRLLAGFERADAGTIGIGGVVVDGPGVHLPPERRRIGYVPQEGGLFPHLTVAGNVGFGLPVRWPGARRPGARQRRAGQVEALLETVGLAGFGRRYPHQLSGGQQQRVALARALAIEPAVVLLDEPFASLDAHLRASVRADVQEIFRRAGTTAVLVTHDQDEALSVADRVAALRDGGIAQCAPPEDLYSRPADPGLASFIGDANLVDGVVSGSTVKTLFGCLPLDPAATIPGSAGQVTVLIRPEQIDIVPNENGLTAQVTSFRYYGHDAVLYVQPEDEAGGAGSQPVVVRVAGGTHRAAGPHLPAGTTVTLLARGPVFAWPAD
;
A
#
# COMPACT_ATOMS: atom_id res chain seq x y z
N MET A 1 13.34 -3.08 -18.33
CA MET A 1 12.31 -3.31 -17.31
C MET A 1 12.04 -4.79 -17.24
N ARG A 2 11.86 -5.36 -16.07
CA ARG A 2 11.63 -6.79 -15.86
C ARG A 2 10.47 -6.98 -14.89
N ASP A 3 9.58 -7.88 -15.25
CA ASP A 3 8.45 -8.34 -14.43
C ASP A 3 8.93 -9.26 -13.30
N VAL A 4 8.07 -9.45 -12.29
CA VAL A 4 8.23 -10.49 -11.28
C VAL A 4 6.97 -11.34 -11.30
N THR A 5 7.15 -12.66 -11.39
CA THR A 5 6.07 -13.63 -11.37
C THR A 5 6.28 -14.61 -10.22
N VAL A 6 5.24 -14.85 -9.45
CA VAL A 6 5.21 -15.84 -8.36
C VAL A 6 4.03 -16.74 -8.65
N THR A 7 4.26 -18.05 -8.65
CA THR A 7 3.21 -19.02 -8.97
C THR A 7 3.21 -20.16 -7.95
N GLY A 8 2.06 -20.34 -7.29
CA GLY A 8 1.81 -21.42 -6.34
C GLY A 8 2.83 -21.50 -5.21
N LEU A 9 3.26 -20.33 -4.67
CA LEU A 9 4.37 -20.26 -3.72
C LEU A 9 3.94 -20.70 -2.33
N ASP A 10 4.62 -21.72 -1.81
CA ASP A 10 4.45 -22.19 -0.44
C ASP A 10 5.69 -21.92 0.40
N LYS A 11 5.47 -21.55 1.66
CA LYS A 11 6.52 -21.42 2.67
C LYS A 11 5.99 -21.71 4.07
N ALA A 12 6.67 -22.61 4.77
CA ALA A 12 6.42 -22.90 6.18
C ALA A 12 7.72 -22.81 7.00
N PHE A 13 7.59 -22.50 8.28
CA PHE A 13 8.66 -22.60 9.26
C PHE A 13 8.27 -23.65 10.32
N GLY A 14 8.89 -24.82 10.22
CA GLY A 14 8.47 -26.00 10.99
C GLY A 14 7.04 -26.41 10.63
N ALA A 15 6.14 -26.44 11.59
CA ALA A 15 4.74 -26.80 11.37
C ALA A 15 3.83 -25.59 11.04
N HIS A 16 4.39 -24.37 10.97
CA HIS A 16 3.61 -23.15 10.75
C HIS A 16 3.67 -22.70 9.29
N PRO A 17 2.59 -22.87 8.50
CA PRO A 17 2.50 -22.33 7.16
C PRO A 17 2.45 -20.80 7.24
N VAL A 18 3.21 -20.12 6.39
CA VAL A 18 3.27 -18.65 6.31
C VAL A 18 2.76 -18.16 4.96
N LEU A 19 3.10 -18.88 3.88
CA LEU A 19 2.53 -18.65 2.54
C LEU A 19 1.97 -19.97 2.05
N ALA A 20 0.81 -19.91 1.39
CA ALA A 20 0.08 -21.07 0.91
C ALA A 20 -0.50 -20.83 -0.49
N GLY A 21 0.11 -21.46 -1.51
CA GLY A 21 -0.33 -21.37 -2.90
C GLY A 21 -0.36 -19.94 -3.46
N LEU A 22 0.55 -19.06 -3.03
CA LEU A 22 0.53 -17.64 -3.35
C LEU A 22 0.89 -17.39 -4.82
N ASP A 23 0.01 -16.69 -5.52
CA ASP A 23 0.24 -16.16 -6.86
C ASP A 23 0.35 -14.63 -6.83
N LEU A 24 1.35 -14.08 -7.54
CA LEU A 24 1.56 -12.63 -7.65
C LEU A 24 2.24 -12.30 -8.97
N GLU A 25 1.71 -11.29 -9.68
CA GLU A 25 2.35 -10.69 -10.84
C GLU A 25 2.65 -9.21 -10.57
N VAL A 26 3.93 -8.83 -10.75
CA VAL A 26 4.40 -7.45 -10.68
C VAL A 26 4.80 -7.01 -12.08
N PRO A 27 4.04 -6.12 -12.71
CA PRO A 27 4.33 -5.65 -14.07
C PRO A 27 5.68 -4.93 -14.15
N ALA A 28 6.34 -5.08 -15.28
CA ALA A 28 7.63 -4.44 -15.52
C ALA A 28 7.52 -2.90 -15.46
N GLY A 29 8.37 -2.27 -14.67
CA GLY A 29 8.42 -0.81 -14.48
C GLY A 29 7.35 -0.26 -13.56
N SER A 30 6.54 -1.12 -12.90
CA SER A 30 5.56 -0.69 -11.89
C SER A 30 6.13 -0.77 -10.47
N LEU A 31 5.56 0.02 -9.59
CA LEU A 31 5.71 -0.10 -8.16
C LEU A 31 4.48 -0.83 -7.60
N THR A 32 4.69 -2.04 -7.09
CA THR A 32 3.62 -2.84 -6.47
C THR A 32 3.84 -2.88 -4.95
N ALA A 33 2.82 -2.48 -4.18
CA ALA A 33 2.83 -2.61 -2.73
C ALA A 33 2.22 -3.95 -2.30
N ILE A 34 2.89 -4.64 -1.38
CA ILE A 34 2.35 -5.79 -0.65
C ILE A 34 1.88 -5.29 0.70
N LEU A 35 0.57 -5.22 0.87
CA LEU A 35 -0.10 -4.73 2.07
C LEU A 35 -0.69 -5.90 2.85
N GLY A 36 -0.56 -5.91 4.17
CA GLY A 36 -1.15 -6.97 5.01
C GLY A 36 -0.91 -6.71 6.50
N PRO A 37 -1.66 -7.36 7.39
CA PRO A 37 -1.44 -7.24 8.84
C PRO A 37 -0.07 -7.79 9.26
N SER A 38 0.35 -7.46 10.48
CA SER A 38 1.57 -8.01 11.05
C SER A 38 1.48 -9.53 11.12
N GLY A 39 2.54 -10.22 10.70
CA GLY A 39 2.57 -11.69 10.69
C GLY A 39 1.94 -12.34 9.45
N SER A 40 1.38 -11.61 8.49
CA SER A 40 0.77 -12.19 7.27
C SER A 40 1.75 -12.83 6.27
N GLY A 41 3.07 -12.72 6.49
CA GLY A 41 4.07 -13.30 5.59
C GLY A 41 4.75 -12.32 4.64
N LYS A 42 4.49 -11.01 4.71
CA LYS A 42 5.07 -9.99 3.82
C LYS A 42 6.60 -10.03 3.75
N THR A 43 7.26 -9.95 4.90
CA THR A 43 8.73 -10.01 4.99
C THR A 43 9.26 -11.36 4.50
N THR A 44 8.53 -12.46 4.74
CA THR A 44 8.87 -13.77 4.21
C THR A 44 8.83 -13.79 2.68
N LEU A 45 7.76 -13.27 2.08
CA LEU A 45 7.65 -13.13 0.62
C LEU A 45 8.80 -12.28 0.06
N LEU A 46 9.09 -11.15 0.70
CA LEU A 46 10.20 -10.29 0.28
C LEU A 46 11.56 -11.01 0.35
N ARG A 47 11.81 -11.80 1.42
CA ARG A 47 13.03 -12.60 1.59
C ARG A 47 13.14 -13.72 0.56
N LEU A 48 12.03 -14.35 0.19
CA LEU A 48 11.96 -15.34 -0.89
C LEU A 48 12.28 -14.70 -2.25
N LEU A 49 11.70 -13.55 -2.55
CA LEU A 49 12.01 -12.77 -3.76
C LEU A 49 13.51 -12.39 -3.80
N ALA A 50 14.05 -11.96 -2.66
CA ALA A 50 15.45 -11.60 -2.53
C ALA A 50 16.42 -12.77 -2.63
N GLY A 51 15.97 -14.00 -2.36
CA GLY A 51 16.80 -15.20 -2.32
C GLY A 51 17.51 -15.41 -0.99
N PHE A 52 17.09 -14.73 0.08
CA PHE A 52 17.55 -14.98 1.45
C PHE A 52 16.90 -16.22 2.06
N GLU A 53 15.74 -16.59 1.53
CA GLU A 53 15.00 -17.81 1.88
C GLU A 53 14.72 -18.63 0.62
N ARG A 54 14.45 -19.91 0.79
CA ARG A 54 14.04 -20.82 -0.28
C ARG A 54 12.57 -21.17 -0.12
N ALA A 55 11.83 -21.21 -1.23
CA ALA A 55 10.47 -21.70 -1.26
C ALA A 55 10.41 -23.21 -1.00
N ASP A 56 9.33 -23.66 -0.36
CA ASP A 56 9.10 -25.09 -0.13
C ASP A 56 8.41 -25.71 -1.36
N ALA A 57 7.54 -24.92 -2.06
CA ALA A 57 6.96 -25.26 -3.36
C ALA A 57 6.69 -24.00 -4.18
N GLY A 58 6.30 -24.17 -5.44
CA GLY A 58 6.02 -23.09 -6.37
C GLY A 58 7.24 -22.56 -7.10
N THR A 59 7.09 -21.42 -7.77
CA THR A 59 8.16 -20.80 -8.57
C THR A 59 8.19 -19.28 -8.44
N ILE A 60 9.40 -18.72 -8.50
CA ILE A 60 9.63 -17.27 -8.61
C ILE A 60 10.40 -17.01 -9.89
N GLY A 61 9.86 -16.12 -10.75
CA GLY A 61 10.48 -15.63 -11.96
C GLY A 61 10.79 -14.13 -11.88
N ILE A 62 11.94 -13.72 -12.43
CA ILE A 62 12.32 -12.31 -12.56
C ILE A 62 12.78 -12.07 -13.99
N GLY A 63 12.02 -11.26 -14.75
CA GLY A 63 12.33 -10.95 -16.15
C GLY A 63 12.39 -12.19 -17.04
N GLY A 64 11.46 -13.11 -16.85
CA GLY A 64 11.37 -14.38 -17.60
C GLY A 64 12.39 -15.44 -17.19
N VAL A 65 13.19 -15.21 -16.13
CA VAL A 65 14.16 -16.20 -15.61
C VAL A 65 13.67 -16.74 -14.29
N VAL A 66 13.51 -18.06 -14.16
CA VAL A 66 13.20 -18.70 -12.88
C VAL A 66 14.40 -18.55 -11.95
N VAL A 67 14.18 -17.90 -10.79
CA VAL A 67 15.20 -17.65 -9.77
C VAL A 67 15.04 -18.55 -8.54
N ASP A 68 13.83 -19.08 -8.32
CA ASP A 68 13.51 -20.07 -7.30
C ASP A 68 12.44 -21.03 -7.82
N GLY A 69 12.56 -22.32 -7.52
CA GLY A 69 11.61 -23.33 -7.96
C GLY A 69 12.20 -24.73 -7.94
N PRO A 70 11.51 -25.74 -8.54
CA PRO A 70 11.99 -27.12 -8.55
C PRO A 70 13.40 -27.25 -9.16
N GLY A 71 14.38 -27.62 -8.34
CA GLY A 71 15.78 -27.80 -8.77
C GLY A 71 16.58 -26.50 -8.99
N VAL A 72 15.97 -25.33 -8.82
CA VAL A 72 16.60 -24.01 -9.01
C VAL A 72 16.51 -23.19 -7.75
N HIS A 73 17.65 -22.65 -7.29
CA HIS A 73 17.68 -21.60 -6.27
C HIS A 73 18.87 -20.69 -6.55
N LEU A 74 18.62 -19.50 -7.08
CA LEU A 74 19.66 -18.51 -7.27
C LEU A 74 19.83 -17.70 -5.96
N PRO A 75 21.05 -17.61 -5.44
CA PRO A 75 21.31 -16.78 -4.26
C PRO A 75 21.18 -15.28 -4.59
N PRO A 76 21.03 -14.39 -3.57
CA PRO A 76 20.73 -12.97 -3.75
C PRO A 76 21.64 -12.23 -4.74
N GLU A 77 22.95 -12.49 -4.68
CA GLU A 77 23.95 -11.84 -5.53
C GLU A 77 23.82 -12.19 -7.03
N ARG A 78 23.06 -13.24 -7.37
CA ARG A 78 22.80 -13.66 -8.76
C ARG A 78 21.44 -13.23 -9.28
N ARG A 79 20.56 -12.68 -8.41
CA ARG A 79 19.20 -12.25 -8.79
C ARG A 79 19.16 -10.82 -9.34
N ARG A 80 20.23 -10.04 -9.23
CA ARG A 80 20.29 -8.62 -9.62
C ARG A 80 19.19 -7.79 -8.95
N ILE A 81 19.07 -7.89 -7.65
CA ILE A 81 18.04 -7.23 -6.85
C ILE A 81 18.67 -6.10 -6.05
N GLY A 82 18.05 -4.91 -6.11
CA GLY A 82 18.27 -3.85 -5.14
C GLY A 82 17.45 -4.11 -3.88
N TYR A 83 18.06 -4.11 -2.72
CA TYR A 83 17.36 -4.33 -1.45
C TYR A 83 17.51 -3.13 -0.52
N VAL A 84 16.40 -2.59 -0.03
CA VAL A 84 16.34 -1.51 0.94
C VAL A 84 15.68 -2.06 2.21
N PRO A 85 16.46 -2.31 3.28
CA PRO A 85 15.92 -2.82 4.54
C PRO A 85 15.19 -1.73 5.32
N GLN A 86 14.39 -2.13 6.30
CA GLN A 86 13.54 -1.28 7.13
C GLN A 86 14.30 -0.13 7.83
N GLU A 87 15.51 -0.37 8.30
CA GLU A 87 16.35 0.64 8.97
C GLU A 87 17.24 1.44 7.99
N GLY A 88 16.95 1.43 6.67
CA GLY A 88 17.75 2.11 5.64
C GLY A 88 19.15 1.52 5.43
N GLY A 89 19.75 0.92 6.44
CA GLY A 89 20.98 0.11 6.41
C GLY A 89 22.19 0.81 5.79
N LEU A 90 22.35 2.13 5.95
CA LEU A 90 23.53 2.85 5.46
C LEU A 90 24.77 2.47 6.29
N PHE A 91 25.91 2.38 5.65
CA PHE A 91 27.20 2.20 6.31
C PHE A 91 27.62 3.50 6.99
N PRO A 92 27.64 3.58 8.35
CA PRO A 92 27.83 4.85 9.04
C PRO A 92 29.26 5.41 8.89
N HIS A 93 30.23 4.56 8.60
CA HIS A 93 31.64 4.88 8.40
C HIS A 93 31.97 5.31 6.96
N LEU A 94 31.01 5.18 6.02
CA LEU A 94 31.15 5.62 4.65
C LEU A 94 30.43 6.95 4.42
N THR A 95 30.96 7.77 3.54
CA THR A 95 30.26 8.95 3.04
C THR A 95 29.04 8.55 2.20
N VAL A 96 28.17 9.49 1.86
CA VAL A 96 27.05 9.30 0.93
C VAL A 96 27.54 8.72 -0.40
N ALA A 97 28.58 9.30 -1.00
CA ALA A 97 29.18 8.76 -2.22
C ALA A 97 29.77 7.36 -2.03
N GLY A 98 30.32 7.06 -0.85
CA GLY A 98 30.80 5.73 -0.49
C GLY A 98 29.70 4.72 -0.39
N ASN A 99 28.56 5.07 0.22
CA ASN A 99 27.37 4.23 0.32
C ASN A 99 26.78 3.91 -1.06
N VAL A 100 26.53 4.93 -1.90
CA VAL A 100 25.98 4.74 -3.26
C VAL A 100 26.99 3.95 -4.11
N GLY A 101 28.27 4.32 -4.02
CA GLY A 101 29.34 3.64 -4.75
C GLY A 101 29.50 2.17 -4.34
N PHE A 102 29.09 1.77 -3.15
CA PHE A 102 29.16 0.37 -2.71
C PHE A 102 28.33 -0.56 -3.61
N GLY A 103 27.18 -0.09 -4.10
CA GLY A 103 26.34 -0.85 -5.04
C GLY A 103 26.93 -0.96 -6.44
N LEU A 104 27.87 -0.09 -6.83
CA LEU A 104 28.46 -0.15 -8.17
C LEU A 104 29.38 -1.36 -8.32
N PRO A 105 29.29 -2.10 -9.45
CA PRO A 105 30.10 -3.29 -9.67
C PRO A 105 31.60 -2.96 -9.58
N VAL A 106 32.29 -3.70 -8.71
CA VAL A 106 33.74 -3.64 -8.60
C VAL A 106 34.32 -4.49 -9.74
N ARG A 107 34.83 -3.85 -10.77
CA ARG A 107 35.63 -4.54 -11.78
C ARG A 107 36.97 -4.96 -11.14
N TRP A 108 37.33 -6.24 -11.34
CA TRP A 108 38.52 -6.92 -10.81
C TRP A 108 39.77 -6.03 -10.71
N PRO A 109 40.62 -6.21 -9.66
CA PRO A 109 41.76 -5.32 -9.35
C PRO A 109 42.86 -5.20 -10.41
N GLY A 110 42.83 -5.94 -11.51
CA GLY A 110 43.81 -5.88 -12.59
C GLY A 110 43.49 -4.90 -13.73
N ALA A 111 42.27 -4.37 -13.83
CA ALA A 111 41.90 -3.49 -14.95
C ALA A 111 41.92 -2.00 -14.54
N ARG A 112 43.10 -1.45 -14.25
CA ARG A 112 43.28 0.00 -14.11
C ARG A 112 43.16 0.67 -15.49
N ARG A 113 41.92 0.85 -15.99
CA ARG A 113 41.71 1.70 -17.15
C ARG A 113 41.82 3.16 -16.71
N PRO A 114 42.57 4.01 -17.47
CA PRO A 114 42.60 5.44 -17.22
C PRO A 114 41.16 6.01 -17.12
N GLY A 115 40.87 6.85 -16.12
CA GLY A 115 39.59 7.47 -15.93
C GLY A 115 38.50 6.58 -15.27
N ALA A 116 38.79 5.35 -14.83
CA ALA A 116 37.77 4.49 -14.15
C ALA A 116 37.24 5.13 -12.87
N ARG A 117 38.11 5.78 -12.08
CA ARG A 117 37.69 6.50 -10.85
C ARG A 117 36.77 7.67 -11.15
N GLN A 118 37.08 8.41 -12.25
CA GLN A 118 36.26 9.56 -12.64
C GLN A 118 34.91 9.14 -13.20
N ARG A 119 34.84 8.05 -13.98
CA ARG A 119 33.56 7.46 -14.43
C ARG A 119 32.71 7.00 -13.27
N ARG A 120 33.29 6.31 -12.27
CA ARG A 120 32.57 5.87 -11.06
C ARG A 120 32.06 7.08 -10.26
N ALA A 121 32.85 8.13 -10.11
CA ALA A 121 32.38 9.36 -9.45
C ALA A 121 31.24 10.02 -10.22
N GLY A 122 31.30 10.06 -11.55
CA GLY A 122 30.18 10.56 -12.37
C GLY A 122 28.91 9.71 -12.25
N GLN A 123 29.02 8.38 -12.18
CA GLN A 123 27.88 7.49 -11.96
C GLN A 123 27.24 7.72 -10.58
N VAL A 124 28.07 7.90 -9.54
CA VAL A 124 27.57 8.21 -8.19
C VAL A 124 26.83 9.55 -8.19
N GLU A 125 27.39 10.58 -8.81
CA GLU A 125 26.76 11.90 -8.85
C GLU A 125 25.43 11.86 -9.63
N ALA A 126 25.37 11.18 -10.77
CA ALA A 126 24.12 10.99 -11.53
C ALA A 126 23.04 10.26 -10.71
N LEU A 127 23.42 9.25 -9.91
CA LEU A 127 22.48 8.57 -8.99
C LEU A 127 22.03 9.51 -7.87
N LEU A 128 22.92 10.33 -7.33
CA LEU A 128 22.57 11.34 -6.32
C LEU A 128 21.64 12.42 -6.90
N GLU A 129 21.83 12.84 -8.14
CA GLU A 129 20.91 13.74 -8.85
C GLU A 129 19.53 13.10 -9.02
N THR A 130 19.47 11.81 -9.40
CA THR A 130 18.22 11.06 -9.57
C THR A 130 17.37 11.08 -8.29
N VAL A 131 18.03 10.99 -7.12
CA VAL A 131 17.34 11.01 -5.82
C VAL A 131 17.27 12.39 -5.16
N GLY A 132 17.60 13.47 -5.90
CA GLY A 132 17.54 14.86 -5.42
C GLY A 132 18.59 15.21 -4.35
N LEU A 133 19.75 14.55 -4.36
CA LEU A 133 20.86 14.75 -3.41
C LEU A 133 22.16 15.16 -4.10
N ALA A 134 22.09 15.89 -5.22
CA ALA A 134 23.27 16.44 -5.89
C ALA A 134 24.16 17.23 -4.90
N GLY A 135 25.47 17.01 -4.95
CA GLY A 135 26.44 17.68 -4.08
C GLY A 135 26.54 17.14 -2.64
N PHE A 136 25.71 16.16 -2.23
CA PHE A 136 25.75 15.58 -0.89
C PHE A 136 26.81 14.48 -0.73
N GLY A 137 27.52 14.14 -1.77
CA GLY A 137 28.45 13.00 -1.83
C GLY A 137 29.52 12.93 -0.72
N ARG A 138 29.94 14.07 -0.16
CA ARG A 138 30.96 14.15 0.90
C ARG A 138 30.42 14.03 2.31
N ARG A 139 29.09 14.13 2.50
CA ARG A 139 28.45 14.02 3.82
C ARG A 139 28.46 12.59 4.31
N TYR A 140 28.32 12.42 5.64
CA TYR A 140 28.14 11.14 6.29
C TYR A 140 26.66 10.92 6.66
N PRO A 141 26.19 9.67 6.86
CA PRO A 141 24.80 9.39 7.21
C PRO A 141 24.26 10.18 8.40
N HIS A 142 25.05 10.36 9.47
CA HIS A 142 24.67 11.14 10.65
C HIS A 142 24.45 12.64 10.38
N GLN A 143 24.84 13.15 9.23
CA GLN A 143 24.64 14.55 8.80
C GLN A 143 23.39 14.72 7.93
N LEU A 144 22.59 13.66 7.78
CA LEU A 144 21.41 13.62 6.94
C LEU A 144 20.15 13.45 7.76
N SER A 145 19.02 14.04 7.31
CA SER A 145 17.70 13.70 7.83
C SER A 145 17.32 12.26 7.46
N GLY A 146 16.34 11.67 8.16
CA GLY A 146 15.85 10.31 7.87
C GLY A 146 15.42 10.14 6.41
N GLY A 147 14.68 11.10 5.84
CA GLY A 147 14.29 11.06 4.42
C GLY A 147 15.47 11.15 3.46
N GLN A 148 16.52 11.93 3.80
CA GLN A 148 17.75 11.97 3.00
C GLN A 148 18.51 10.65 3.08
N GLN A 149 18.55 10.01 4.27
CA GLN A 149 19.16 8.69 4.42
C GLN A 149 18.41 7.64 3.56
N GLN A 150 17.09 7.69 3.54
CA GLN A 150 16.26 6.83 2.72
C GLN A 150 16.56 6.99 1.22
N ARG A 151 16.68 8.23 0.74
CA ARG A 151 17.05 8.50 -0.66
C ARG A 151 18.47 8.00 -1.00
N VAL A 152 19.43 8.05 -0.06
CA VAL A 152 20.76 7.46 -0.25
C VAL A 152 20.69 5.94 -0.34
N ALA A 153 19.83 5.28 0.48
CA ALA A 153 19.62 3.84 0.42
C ALA A 153 19.00 3.41 -0.92
N LEU A 154 18.05 4.20 -1.45
CA LEU A 154 17.49 4.01 -2.79
C LEU A 154 18.55 4.18 -3.89
N ALA A 155 19.37 5.24 -3.85
CA ALA A 155 20.45 5.44 -4.81
C ALA A 155 21.42 4.27 -4.80
N ARG A 156 21.76 3.72 -3.63
CA ARG A 156 22.62 2.53 -3.50
C ARG A 156 21.94 1.28 -4.13
N ALA A 157 20.65 1.09 -3.90
CA ALA A 157 19.90 -0.03 -4.46
C ALA A 157 19.79 0.06 -6.00
N LEU A 158 19.67 1.26 -6.55
CA LEU A 158 19.63 1.52 -7.99
C LEU A 158 21.01 1.39 -8.65
N ALA A 159 22.10 1.57 -7.90
CA ALA A 159 23.46 1.59 -8.44
C ALA A 159 23.89 0.29 -9.15
N ILE A 160 23.31 -0.85 -8.80
CA ILE A 160 23.58 -2.14 -9.45
C ILE A 160 22.81 -2.34 -10.77
N GLU A 161 22.03 -1.33 -11.21
CA GLU A 161 21.10 -1.46 -12.33
C GLU A 161 20.19 -2.71 -12.14
N PRO A 162 19.38 -2.73 -11.07
CA PRO A 162 18.68 -3.94 -10.65
C PRO A 162 17.59 -4.34 -11.65
N ALA A 163 17.24 -5.63 -11.63
CA ALA A 163 16.05 -6.13 -12.32
C ALA A 163 14.77 -5.68 -11.59
N VAL A 164 14.82 -5.69 -10.24
CA VAL A 164 13.76 -5.25 -9.34
C VAL A 164 14.38 -4.65 -8.07
N VAL A 165 13.72 -3.65 -7.49
CA VAL A 165 14.06 -3.12 -6.16
C VAL A 165 13.03 -3.61 -5.16
N LEU A 166 13.48 -4.16 -4.05
CA LEU A 166 12.67 -4.64 -2.94
C LEU A 166 12.83 -3.67 -1.76
N LEU A 167 11.73 -3.20 -1.20
CA LEU A 167 11.68 -2.22 -0.12
C LEU A 167 10.93 -2.84 1.08
N ASP A 168 11.62 -2.98 2.19
CA ASP A 168 11.05 -3.56 3.42
C ASP A 168 10.69 -2.43 4.39
N GLU A 169 9.40 -2.09 4.50
CA GLU A 169 8.85 -1.02 5.34
C GLU A 169 9.67 0.28 5.30
N PRO A 170 9.93 0.85 4.12
CA PRO A 170 10.93 1.91 3.95
C PRO A 170 10.59 3.21 4.66
N PHE A 171 9.35 3.41 5.10
CA PHE A 171 8.92 4.66 5.74
C PHE A 171 8.66 4.52 7.25
N ALA A 172 8.81 3.31 7.82
CA ALA A 172 8.47 3.03 9.21
C ALA A 172 9.28 3.86 10.23
N SER A 173 10.54 4.18 9.91
CA SER A 173 11.44 4.95 10.77
C SER A 173 11.31 6.47 10.63
N LEU A 174 10.43 6.96 9.73
CA LEU A 174 10.25 8.38 9.47
C LEU A 174 9.16 8.97 10.36
N ASP A 175 9.37 10.23 10.80
CA ASP A 175 8.31 10.97 11.46
C ASP A 175 7.15 11.32 10.48
N ALA A 176 5.96 11.60 11.03
CA ALA A 176 4.73 11.79 10.25
C ALA A 176 4.81 12.95 9.24
N HIS A 177 5.54 14.03 9.57
CA HIS A 177 5.68 15.19 8.69
C HIS A 177 6.51 14.89 7.45
N LEU A 178 7.58 14.08 7.60
CA LEU A 178 8.46 13.73 6.50
C LEU A 178 7.87 12.59 5.63
N ARG A 179 7.01 11.77 6.20
CA ARG A 179 6.47 10.59 5.53
C ARG A 179 5.80 10.92 4.20
N ALA A 180 4.89 11.89 4.16
CA ALA A 180 4.16 12.26 2.95
C ALA A 180 5.08 12.77 1.83
N SER A 181 6.05 13.63 2.15
CA SER A 181 7.00 14.14 1.15
C SER A 181 7.95 13.06 0.64
N VAL A 182 8.45 12.18 1.53
CA VAL A 182 9.36 11.10 1.14
C VAL A 182 8.65 10.04 0.31
N ARG A 183 7.37 9.75 0.57
CA ARG A 183 6.53 8.87 -0.27
C ARG A 183 6.46 9.39 -1.70
N ALA A 184 6.11 10.67 -1.89
CA ALA A 184 6.03 11.29 -3.21
C ALA A 184 7.40 11.27 -3.93
N ASP A 185 8.49 11.53 -3.21
CA ASP A 185 9.84 11.46 -3.76
C ASP A 185 10.21 10.04 -4.22
N VAL A 186 9.90 9.03 -3.42
CA VAL A 186 10.16 7.61 -3.74
C VAL A 186 9.41 7.19 -5.00
N GLN A 187 8.13 7.54 -5.11
CA GLN A 187 7.32 7.28 -6.30
C GLN A 187 7.96 7.91 -7.55
N GLU A 188 8.33 9.19 -7.46
CA GLU A 188 8.94 9.92 -8.56
C GLU A 188 10.32 9.35 -8.96
N ILE A 189 11.13 8.90 -7.98
CA ILE A 189 12.41 8.25 -8.23
C ILE A 189 12.21 6.97 -9.06
N PHE A 190 11.27 6.08 -8.67
CA PHE A 190 11.00 4.86 -9.42
C PHE A 190 10.42 5.13 -10.79
N ARG A 191 9.50 6.09 -10.91
CA ARG A 191 8.92 6.51 -12.18
C ARG A 191 10.01 7.01 -13.16
N ARG A 192 10.95 7.85 -12.69
CA ARG A 192 12.08 8.35 -13.50
C ARG A 192 13.08 7.26 -13.86
N ALA A 193 13.38 6.38 -12.91
CA ALA A 193 14.30 5.27 -13.15
C ALA A 193 13.72 4.19 -14.06
N GLY A 194 12.39 4.12 -14.22
CA GLY A 194 11.69 3.07 -14.96
C GLY A 194 11.96 1.68 -14.39
N THR A 195 12.26 1.58 -13.09
CA THR A 195 12.66 0.33 -12.44
C THR A 195 11.46 -0.31 -11.76
N THR A 196 11.29 -1.62 -11.93
CA THR A 196 10.27 -2.39 -11.20
C THR A 196 10.59 -2.39 -9.72
N ALA A 197 9.58 -2.15 -8.87
CA ALA A 197 9.75 -2.14 -7.43
C ALA A 197 8.64 -2.90 -6.71
N VAL A 198 9.01 -3.57 -5.62
CA VAL A 198 8.08 -4.21 -4.68
C VAL A 198 8.28 -3.56 -3.31
N LEU A 199 7.23 -2.97 -2.79
CA LEU A 199 7.18 -2.34 -1.48
C LEU A 199 6.39 -3.21 -0.52
N VAL A 200 6.95 -3.54 0.63
CA VAL A 200 6.21 -4.19 1.73
C VAL A 200 5.87 -3.15 2.77
N THR A 201 4.62 -3.10 3.19
CA THR A 201 4.14 -2.21 4.25
C THR A 201 2.92 -2.79 4.98
N HIS A 202 2.68 -2.32 6.20
CA HIS A 202 1.44 -2.53 6.94
C HIS A 202 0.58 -1.25 7.00
N ASP A 203 1.07 -0.14 6.44
CA ASP A 203 0.41 1.16 6.40
C ASP A 203 -0.40 1.28 5.09
N GLN A 204 -1.72 1.43 5.24
CA GLN A 204 -2.68 1.55 4.14
C GLN A 204 -2.42 2.81 3.31
N ASP A 205 -2.16 3.95 3.97
CA ASP A 205 -1.89 5.21 3.30
C ASP A 205 -0.62 5.13 2.44
N GLU A 206 0.38 4.37 2.90
CA GLU A 206 1.59 4.12 2.11
C GLU A 206 1.26 3.33 0.84
N ALA A 207 0.58 2.19 0.99
CA ALA A 207 0.24 1.34 -0.13
C ALA A 207 -0.62 2.08 -1.16
N LEU A 208 -1.68 2.77 -0.69
CA LEU A 208 -2.64 3.44 -1.58
C LEU A 208 -2.07 4.70 -2.26
N SER A 209 -1.14 5.43 -1.58
CA SER A 209 -0.63 6.71 -2.11
C SER A 209 0.59 6.59 -3.02
N VAL A 210 1.37 5.50 -2.93
CA VAL A 210 2.67 5.37 -3.61
C VAL A 210 2.64 4.35 -4.75
N ALA A 211 1.84 3.29 -4.63
CA ALA A 211 1.90 2.15 -5.54
C ALA A 211 1.01 2.32 -6.78
N ASP A 212 1.46 1.76 -7.91
CA ASP A 212 0.63 1.58 -9.10
C ASP A 212 -0.36 0.43 -8.94
N ARG A 213 0.00 -0.57 -8.12
CA ARG A 213 -0.84 -1.72 -7.76
C ARG A 213 -0.62 -2.08 -6.29
N VAL A 214 -1.68 -2.53 -5.63
CA VAL A 214 -1.62 -3.02 -4.25
C VAL A 214 -2.06 -4.48 -4.23
N ALA A 215 -1.19 -5.35 -3.71
CA ALA A 215 -1.46 -6.75 -3.45
C ALA A 215 -1.78 -6.93 -1.95
N ALA A 216 -3.02 -7.20 -1.62
CA ALA A 216 -3.47 -7.43 -0.25
C ALA A 216 -3.16 -8.87 0.15
N LEU A 217 -2.21 -9.05 1.06
CA LEU A 217 -1.77 -10.34 1.59
C LEU A 217 -2.54 -10.68 2.86
N ARG A 218 -3.30 -11.76 2.81
CA ARG A 218 -4.10 -12.27 3.94
C ARG A 218 -4.06 -13.81 3.94
N ASP A 219 -3.96 -14.41 5.11
CA ASP A 219 -4.01 -15.87 5.31
C ASP A 219 -3.01 -16.65 4.41
N GLY A 220 -1.82 -16.07 4.19
CA GLY A 220 -0.76 -16.66 3.39
C GLY A 220 -0.92 -16.55 1.88
N GLY A 221 -2.00 -15.94 1.37
CA GLY A 221 -2.28 -15.74 -0.05
C GLY A 221 -2.59 -14.29 -0.40
N ILE A 222 -2.60 -13.96 -1.70
CA ILE A 222 -3.05 -12.66 -2.19
C ILE A 222 -4.57 -12.68 -2.34
N ALA A 223 -5.27 -11.96 -1.46
CA ALA A 223 -6.73 -11.84 -1.52
C ALA A 223 -7.17 -11.02 -2.74
N GLN A 224 -6.44 -9.97 -3.09
CA GLN A 224 -6.68 -9.15 -4.28
C GLN A 224 -5.41 -8.40 -4.66
N CYS A 225 -5.17 -8.21 -5.97
CA CYS A 225 -4.12 -7.35 -6.50
C CYS A 225 -4.72 -6.43 -7.57
N ALA A 226 -4.82 -5.13 -7.26
CA ALA A 226 -5.49 -4.15 -8.12
C ALA A 226 -4.82 -2.76 -8.01
N PRO A 227 -5.13 -1.80 -8.91
CA PRO A 227 -4.85 -0.39 -8.68
C PRO A 227 -5.45 0.08 -7.34
N PRO A 228 -4.85 1.06 -6.64
CA PRO A 228 -5.31 1.55 -5.35
C PRO A 228 -6.80 1.92 -5.32
N GLU A 229 -7.26 2.64 -6.34
CA GLU A 229 -8.66 3.08 -6.46
C GLU A 229 -9.64 1.91 -6.56
N ASP A 230 -9.32 0.89 -7.38
CA ASP A 230 -10.14 -0.31 -7.50
C ASP A 230 -10.14 -1.13 -6.22
N LEU A 231 -8.99 -1.27 -5.56
CA LEU A 231 -8.90 -2.00 -4.29
C LEU A 231 -9.73 -1.35 -3.19
N TYR A 232 -9.76 -0.01 -3.14
CA TYR A 232 -10.52 0.76 -2.16
C TYR A 232 -12.02 0.75 -2.42
N SER A 233 -12.43 0.94 -3.69
CA SER A 233 -13.84 1.06 -4.07
C SER A 233 -14.53 -0.29 -4.30
N ARG A 234 -13.78 -1.33 -4.73
CA ARG A 234 -14.27 -2.64 -5.14
C ARG A 234 -13.46 -3.77 -4.49
N PRO A 235 -13.36 -3.82 -3.17
CA PRO A 235 -12.63 -4.88 -2.49
C PRO A 235 -13.31 -6.24 -2.70
N ALA A 236 -12.50 -7.32 -2.69
CA ALA A 236 -12.97 -8.67 -3.00
C ALA A 236 -14.02 -9.19 -2.00
N ASP A 237 -13.93 -8.76 -0.74
CA ASP A 237 -14.84 -9.17 0.32
C ASP A 237 -14.98 -8.08 1.42
N PRO A 238 -16.00 -8.16 2.30
CA PRO A 238 -16.21 -7.20 3.38
C PRO A 238 -15.04 -7.09 4.36
N GLY A 239 -14.32 -8.18 4.61
CA GLY A 239 -13.15 -8.20 5.49
C GLY A 239 -11.99 -7.38 4.89
N LEU A 240 -11.78 -7.52 3.58
CA LEU A 240 -10.80 -6.70 2.86
C LEU A 240 -11.22 -5.23 2.82
N ALA A 241 -12.52 -4.94 2.63
CA ALA A 241 -13.04 -3.58 2.69
C ALA A 241 -12.67 -2.86 3.99
N SER A 242 -12.90 -3.54 5.12
CA SER A 242 -12.58 -3.03 6.47
C SER A 242 -11.07 -2.98 6.75
N PHE A 243 -10.30 -3.86 6.10
CA PHE A 243 -8.84 -3.86 6.24
C PHE A 243 -8.17 -2.72 5.46
N ILE A 244 -8.72 -2.30 4.30
CA ILE A 244 -8.11 -1.25 3.44
C ILE A 244 -8.42 0.16 3.94
N GLY A 245 -9.48 0.34 4.70
CA GLY A 245 -9.88 1.65 5.25
C GLY A 245 -11.19 1.56 6.02
N ASP A 246 -11.56 2.66 6.66
CA ASP A 246 -12.86 2.74 7.33
C ASP A 246 -14.00 2.37 6.34
N ALA A 247 -14.90 1.51 6.77
CA ALA A 247 -15.97 0.98 5.95
C ALA A 247 -17.28 0.88 6.76
N ASN A 248 -18.36 1.44 6.22
CA ASN A 248 -19.70 1.14 6.70
C ASN A 248 -20.24 -0.04 5.91
N LEU A 249 -20.38 -1.18 6.57
CA LEU A 249 -20.97 -2.39 6.01
C LEU A 249 -22.42 -2.45 6.48
N VAL A 250 -23.35 -2.29 5.55
CA VAL A 250 -24.79 -2.24 5.86
C VAL A 250 -25.56 -3.26 5.05
N ASP A 251 -26.64 -3.76 5.63
CA ASP A 251 -27.53 -4.68 4.91
C ASP A 251 -28.30 -3.93 3.82
N GLY A 252 -28.52 -4.62 2.70
CA GLY A 252 -29.27 -4.08 1.58
C GLY A 252 -30.07 -5.14 0.83
N VAL A 253 -31.04 -4.67 0.04
CA VAL A 253 -31.82 -5.50 -0.87
C VAL A 253 -31.69 -4.94 -2.28
N VAL A 254 -31.12 -5.73 -3.18
CA VAL A 254 -30.92 -5.32 -4.59
C VAL A 254 -32.24 -5.35 -5.35
N SER A 255 -32.46 -4.31 -6.17
CA SER A 255 -33.56 -4.20 -7.11
C SER A 255 -33.06 -3.58 -8.42
N GLY A 256 -32.76 -4.42 -9.40
CA GLY A 256 -32.17 -3.98 -10.67
C GLY A 256 -30.79 -3.35 -10.50
N SER A 257 -30.64 -2.09 -10.89
CA SER A 257 -29.38 -1.31 -10.79
C SER A 257 -29.27 -0.51 -9.49
N THR A 258 -30.14 -0.73 -8.53
CA THR A 258 -30.13 -0.03 -7.24
C THR A 258 -30.16 -1.02 -6.07
N VAL A 259 -29.72 -0.57 -4.91
CA VAL A 259 -29.81 -1.31 -3.66
C VAL A 259 -30.53 -0.45 -2.62
N LYS A 260 -31.54 -1.03 -1.95
CA LYS A 260 -32.25 -0.39 -0.85
C LYS A 260 -31.52 -0.71 0.45
N THR A 261 -31.10 0.32 1.16
CA THR A 261 -30.36 0.26 2.45
C THR A 261 -31.08 1.14 3.49
N LEU A 262 -30.54 1.22 4.69
CA LEU A 262 -30.98 2.17 5.71
C LEU A 262 -30.81 3.65 5.27
N PHE A 263 -29.92 3.94 4.30
CA PHE A 263 -29.76 5.27 3.69
C PHE A 263 -30.72 5.52 2.52
N GLY A 264 -31.69 4.64 2.27
CA GLY A 264 -32.59 4.69 1.13
C GLY A 264 -32.09 3.89 -0.07
N CYS A 265 -32.54 4.28 -1.28
CA CYS A 265 -32.14 3.62 -2.52
C CYS A 265 -30.88 4.27 -3.10
N LEU A 266 -29.81 3.47 -3.23
CA LEU A 266 -28.54 3.91 -3.77
C LEU A 266 -28.25 3.21 -5.11
N PRO A 267 -27.56 3.87 -6.07
CA PRO A 267 -27.12 3.20 -7.29
C PRO A 267 -26.05 2.15 -6.97
N LEU A 268 -26.19 0.98 -7.59
CA LEU A 268 -25.23 -0.11 -7.45
C LEU A 268 -24.08 0.08 -8.46
N ASP A 269 -22.82 -0.18 -8.03
CA ASP A 269 -21.68 -0.21 -8.94
C ASP A 269 -21.91 -1.31 -10.00
N PRO A 270 -21.78 -1.02 -11.32
CA PRO A 270 -21.95 -2.00 -12.38
C PRO A 270 -21.02 -3.21 -12.30
N ALA A 271 -19.88 -3.09 -11.60
CA ALA A 271 -18.93 -4.18 -11.39
C ALA A 271 -19.34 -5.13 -10.23
N ALA A 272 -20.34 -4.76 -9.42
CA ALA A 272 -20.85 -5.65 -8.37
C ALA A 272 -21.57 -6.84 -9.00
N THR A 273 -20.98 -8.04 -8.83
CA THR A 273 -21.57 -9.27 -9.37
C THR A 273 -22.46 -9.92 -8.31
N ILE A 274 -23.76 -9.69 -8.43
CA ILE A 274 -24.75 -10.27 -7.51
C ILE A 274 -25.54 -11.34 -8.25
N PRO A 275 -25.52 -12.60 -7.81
CA PRO A 275 -26.32 -13.66 -8.42
C PRO A 275 -27.82 -13.39 -8.24
N GLY A 276 -28.54 -13.26 -9.36
CA GLY A 276 -30.00 -13.03 -9.35
C GLY A 276 -30.40 -11.55 -9.38
N SER A 277 -31.68 -11.29 -9.71
CA SER A 277 -32.24 -9.94 -9.87
C SER A 277 -32.75 -9.31 -8.58
N ALA A 278 -32.79 -10.07 -7.47
CA ALA A 278 -33.17 -9.60 -6.14
C ALA A 278 -32.54 -10.52 -5.08
N GLY A 279 -31.90 -9.94 -4.08
CA GLY A 279 -31.28 -10.71 -3.00
C GLY A 279 -30.79 -9.79 -1.86
N GLN A 280 -30.61 -10.39 -0.69
CA GLN A 280 -29.97 -9.73 0.42
C GLN A 280 -28.47 -9.62 0.11
N VAL A 281 -27.90 -8.46 0.42
CA VAL A 281 -26.50 -8.13 0.16
C VAL A 281 -25.92 -7.36 1.34
N THR A 282 -24.60 -7.48 1.50
CA THR A 282 -23.80 -6.56 2.32
C THR A 282 -23.30 -5.45 1.43
N VAL A 283 -23.58 -4.20 1.77
CA VAL A 283 -23.26 -3.00 0.99
C VAL A 283 -22.13 -2.25 1.66
N LEU A 284 -21.12 -1.88 0.88
CA LEU A 284 -20.02 -0.99 1.29
C LEU A 284 -20.41 0.46 1.03
N ILE A 285 -20.38 1.28 2.07
CA ILE A 285 -20.48 2.73 1.97
C ILE A 285 -19.25 3.33 2.65
N ARG A 286 -18.40 4.03 1.90
CA ARG A 286 -17.25 4.68 2.48
C ARG A 286 -17.66 5.91 3.31
N PRO A 287 -16.93 6.23 4.41
CA PRO A 287 -17.28 7.36 5.28
C PRO A 287 -17.42 8.71 4.56
N GLU A 288 -16.64 8.94 3.51
CA GLU A 288 -16.68 10.15 2.66
C GLU A 288 -17.86 10.18 1.67
N GLN A 289 -18.58 9.07 1.50
CA GLN A 289 -19.82 9.03 0.70
C GLN A 289 -21.03 9.50 1.50
N ILE A 290 -20.88 9.77 2.80
CA ILE A 290 -21.99 10.15 3.69
C ILE A 290 -21.85 11.63 4.04
N ASP A 291 -22.83 12.42 3.61
CA ASP A 291 -22.92 13.84 3.94
C ASP A 291 -23.83 14.05 5.16
N ILE A 292 -23.52 15.07 5.95
CA ILE A 292 -24.43 15.62 6.96
C ILE A 292 -25.21 16.75 6.30
N VAL A 293 -26.52 16.60 6.24
CA VAL A 293 -27.41 17.55 5.55
C VAL A 293 -28.40 18.17 6.52
N PRO A 294 -28.72 19.48 6.40
CA PRO A 294 -29.74 20.13 7.19
C PRO A 294 -31.13 19.85 6.58
N ASN A 295 -32.05 19.34 7.37
CA ASN A 295 -33.50 19.29 7.04
C ASN A 295 -33.91 18.59 5.74
N GLU A 296 -33.12 17.61 5.26
CA GLU A 296 -33.45 16.78 4.10
C GLU A 296 -34.04 15.44 4.53
N ASN A 297 -34.70 14.75 3.59
CA ASN A 297 -35.10 13.35 3.79
C ASN A 297 -33.86 12.46 3.80
N GLY A 298 -33.38 12.06 4.97
CA GLY A 298 -32.21 11.23 5.16
C GLY A 298 -32.34 10.38 6.42
N LEU A 299 -31.30 9.64 6.74
CA LEU A 299 -31.22 8.82 7.93
C LEU A 299 -30.95 9.70 9.16
N THR A 300 -31.85 9.70 10.14
CA THR A 300 -31.62 10.37 11.42
C THR A 300 -30.68 9.53 12.28
N ALA A 301 -29.66 10.19 12.87
CA ALA A 301 -28.67 9.52 13.72
C ALA A 301 -28.21 10.45 14.86
N GLN A 302 -27.80 9.88 15.98
CA GLN A 302 -27.17 10.60 17.08
C GLN A 302 -25.66 10.50 17.03
N VAL A 303 -24.97 11.64 17.19
CA VAL A 303 -23.51 11.69 17.31
C VAL A 303 -23.09 11.03 18.63
N THR A 304 -22.27 9.99 18.54
CA THR A 304 -21.68 9.32 19.70
C THR A 304 -20.28 9.81 19.99
N SER A 305 -19.50 10.15 18.95
CA SER A 305 -18.15 10.69 19.08
C SER A 305 -17.79 11.56 17.88
N PHE A 306 -17.01 12.62 18.15
CA PHE A 306 -16.46 13.51 17.13
C PHE A 306 -14.94 13.63 17.33
N ARG A 307 -14.18 13.38 16.26
CA ARG A 307 -12.72 13.50 16.26
C ARG A 307 -12.28 14.46 15.17
N TYR A 308 -11.60 15.53 15.56
CA TYR A 308 -11.10 16.54 14.64
C TYR A 308 -9.61 16.35 14.34
N TYR A 309 -9.25 16.31 13.07
CA TYR A 309 -7.88 16.09 12.60
C TYR A 309 -7.29 17.32 11.88
N GLY A 310 -7.93 18.50 11.96
CA GLY A 310 -7.47 19.74 11.35
C GLY A 310 -8.00 19.91 9.93
N HIS A 311 -7.67 19.07 9.01
CA HIS A 311 -8.10 19.09 7.61
C HIS A 311 -9.43 18.34 7.38
N ASP A 312 -9.77 17.41 8.24
CA ASP A 312 -11.02 16.66 8.23
C ASP A 312 -11.49 16.36 9.67
N ALA A 313 -12.68 15.79 9.77
CA ALA A 313 -13.24 15.28 11.00
C ALA A 313 -13.91 13.93 10.75
N VAL A 314 -13.84 13.05 11.74
CA VAL A 314 -14.52 11.76 11.73
C VAL A 314 -15.59 11.76 12.83
N LEU A 315 -16.83 11.47 12.44
CA LEU A 315 -17.95 11.30 13.33
C LEU A 315 -18.31 9.82 13.42
N TYR A 316 -18.59 9.39 14.61
CA TYR A 316 -19.24 8.11 14.87
C TYR A 316 -20.67 8.42 15.28
N VAL A 317 -21.62 7.84 14.58
CA VAL A 317 -23.04 8.14 14.79
C VAL A 317 -23.82 6.84 14.95
N GLN A 318 -24.85 6.87 15.77
CA GLN A 318 -25.78 5.77 15.97
C GLN A 318 -27.07 6.10 15.24
N PRO A 319 -27.45 5.35 14.18
CA PRO A 319 -28.74 5.51 13.53
C PRO A 319 -29.90 5.29 14.52
N GLU A 320 -30.95 6.08 14.36
CA GLU A 320 -32.23 5.87 15.07
C GLU A 320 -33.07 4.86 14.28
N ASP A 321 -33.44 3.75 14.91
CA ASP A 321 -34.39 2.82 14.30
C ASP A 321 -35.79 3.43 14.25
N GLU A 322 -36.59 3.06 13.25
CA GLU A 322 -38.02 3.47 13.15
C GLU A 322 -38.83 3.16 14.43
N ALA A 323 -38.34 2.28 15.29
CA ALA A 323 -38.91 1.90 16.58
C ALA A 323 -38.25 2.56 17.80
N GLY A 324 -37.25 3.47 17.60
CA GLY A 324 -36.58 4.18 18.69
C GLY A 324 -35.61 3.33 19.53
N GLY A 325 -35.14 2.21 19.00
CA GLY A 325 -34.18 1.30 19.63
C GLY A 325 -32.79 1.37 18.99
N ALA A 326 -31.73 1.19 19.79
CA ALA A 326 -30.36 1.12 19.31
C ALA A 326 -30.10 -0.28 18.73
N GLY A 327 -30.46 -0.52 17.43
CA GLY A 327 -30.38 -1.84 16.80
C GLY A 327 -29.42 -1.96 15.64
N SER A 328 -29.01 -0.84 15.01
CA SER A 328 -28.10 -0.84 13.86
C SER A 328 -26.65 -0.63 14.28
N GLN A 329 -25.71 -1.10 13.46
CA GLN A 329 -24.27 -0.87 13.70
C GLN A 329 -23.94 0.65 13.65
N PRO A 330 -22.97 1.12 14.47
CA PRO A 330 -22.50 2.50 14.39
C PRO A 330 -22.00 2.82 12.98
N VAL A 331 -22.34 4.01 12.49
CA VAL A 331 -21.92 4.52 11.18
C VAL A 331 -20.77 5.51 11.36
N VAL A 332 -19.75 5.39 10.52
CA VAL A 332 -18.62 6.32 10.45
C VAL A 332 -18.84 7.31 9.32
N VAL A 333 -18.73 8.59 9.61
CA VAL A 333 -18.86 9.68 8.62
C VAL A 333 -17.58 10.50 8.60
N ARG A 334 -17.03 10.75 7.43
CA ARG A 334 -15.86 11.64 7.26
C ARG A 334 -16.29 12.94 6.61
N VAL A 335 -16.01 14.04 7.28
CA VAL A 335 -16.40 15.38 6.85
C VAL A 335 -15.13 16.18 6.53
N ALA A 336 -15.01 16.66 5.29
CA ALA A 336 -13.89 17.51 4.89
C ALA A 336 -13.93 18.86 5.60
N GLY A 337 -12.77 19.41 5.97
CA GLY A 337 -12.62 20.57 6.84
C GLY A 337 -13.31 21.88 6.40
N GLY A 338 -13.80 21.95 5.16
CA GLY A 338 -14.59 23.09 4.66
C GLY A 338 -16.10 22.94 4.86
N THR A 339 -16.62 21.73 4.93
CA THR A 339 -18.06 21.41 4.99
C THR A 339 -18.62 21.42 6.41
N HIS A 340 -17.79 21.18 7.43
CA HIS A 340 -18.27 21.28 8.81
C HIS A 340 -18.56 22.73 9.27
N ARG A 341 -18.24 23.75 8.46
CA ARG A 341 -18.70 25.14 8.72
C ARG A 341 -20.24 25.28 8.67
N ALA A 342 -20.95 24.42 7.91
CA ALA A 342 -22.40 24.40 7.86
C ALA A 342 -23.02 23.69 9.09
N ALA A 343 -22.28 22.75 9.71
CA ALA A 343 -22.71 22.01 10.90
C ALA A 343 -22.17 22.58 12.23
N GLY A 344 -21.30 23.62 12.16
CA GLY A 344 -20.59 24.19 13.32
C GLY A 344 -19.26 23.47 13.61
N PRO A 345 -18.34 24.14 14.34
CA PRO A 345 -16.97 23.63 14.58
C PRO A 345 -16.90 22.46 15.56
N HIS A 346 -18.00 22.04 16.13
CA HIS A 346 -18.07 20.98 17.13
C HIS A 346 -19.48 20.39 17.17
N LEU A 347 -19.59 19.08 16.94
CA LEU A 347 -20.81 18.30 17.12
C LEU A 347 -20.68 17.47 18.40
N PRO A 348 -21.22 17.92 19.54
CA PRO A 348 -21.11 17.16 20.80
C PRO A 348 -21.89 15.85 20.71
N ALA A 349 -21.48 14.88 21.53
CA ALA A 349 -22.22 13.65 21.69
C ALA A 349 -23.68 13.95 22.10
N GLY A 350 -24.63 13.20 21.54
CA GLY A 350 -26.06 13.42 21.71
C GLY A 350 -26.68 14.38 20.70
N THR A 351 -25.89 15.06 19.84
CA THR A 351 -26.44 15.87 18.75
C THR A 351 -27.11 14.98 17.71
N THR A 352 -28.34 15.31 17.33
CA THR A 352 -29.05 14.64 16.24
C THR A 352 -28.62 15.26 14.90
N VAL A 353 -28.28 14.41 13.95
CA VAL A 353 -27.87 14.76 12.59
C VAL A 353 -28.68 13.98 11.57
N THR A 354 -28.84 14.55 10.36
CA THR A 354 -29.42 13.83 9.22
C THR A 354 -28.32 13.47 8.25
N LEU A 355 -28.26 12.21 7.85
CA LEU A 355 -27.24 11.64 6.99
C LEU A 355 -27.81 11.30 5.62
N LEU A 356 -27.08 11.60 4.58
CA LEU A 356 -27.40 11.24 3.20
C LEU A 356 -26.20 10.56 2.55
N ALA A 357 -26.35 9.29 2.13
CA ALA A 357 -25.32 8.60 1.37
C ALA A 357 -25.44 8.96 -0.13
N ARG A 358 -24.29 9.08 -0.81
CA ARG A 358 -24.21 9.46 -2.22
C ARG A 358 -23.32 8.52 -3.02
N GLY A 359 -23.54 8.55 -4.35
CA GLY A 359 -22.73 7.82 -5.32
C GLY A 359 -23.08 6.35 -5.44
N PRO A 360 -22.45 5.67 -6.39
CA PRO A 360 -22.56 4.22 -6.51
C PRO A 360 -21.90 3.53 -5.32
N VAL A 361 -22.52 2.43 -4.88
CA VAL A 361 -22.03 1.60 -3.78
C VAL A 361 -21.68 0.21 -4.28
N PHE A 362 -20.66 -0.41 -3.70
CA PHE A 362 -20.31 -1.80 -3.97
C PHE A 362 -21.02 -2.73 -3.01
N ALA A 363 -21.34 -3.95 -3.46
CA ALA A 363 -22.06 -4.91 -2.64
C ALA A 363 -21.63 -6.34 -2.95
N TRP A 364 -21.73 -7.19 -1.95
CA TRP A 364 -21.52 -8.64 -2.05
C TRP A 364 -22.82 -9.38 -1.66
N PRO A 365 -23.03 -10.60 -2.16
CA PRO A 365 -24.08 -11.46 -1.64
C PRO A 365 -23.98 -11.56 -0.11
N ALA A 366 -25.11 -11.52 0.60
CA ALA A 366 -25.11 -11.85 2.03
C ALA A 366 -24.80 -13.33 2.20
N ASP A 367 -24.00 -13.67 3.22
CA ASP A 367 -23.65 -15.06 3.58
C ASP A 367 -24.89 -15.86 4.02
#